data_206a0b60c57f259707eabeb1df3663ba
#
_entry.id   206a0b60c57f259707eabeb1df3663ba
#
_cell.length_a   1.000
_cell.length_b   1.000
_cell.length_c   1.000
_cell.angle_alpha   90.00
_cell.angle_beta   90.00
_cell.angle_gamma   90.00
#
_symmetry.space_group_name_H-M   'P 1'
#
loop_
_entity.id
_entity.type
_entity.pdbx_description
1 polymer ?
#
loop_
_entity_poly.entity_id
_entity_poly.type
_entity_poly.pdbx_seq_one_letter_code
_entity_poly.pdbx_strand_id
1 'polypeptide(L)'
;MIHLLLAIIYLAFISLGLPDALLGSAWPTMYSEFDVPVSYAGIISMIIALGTIISSLQSDRLTRKLGTGKVTAISVAMTAIALLGFSSSHAFWMLCIWAVPYGLGAGSVDAALNNYVALHYESHHMSWLHCMWGVGATVGPYIMGFALSGGKTWNTGYLYIGVLQIVLTAILVFSLPLWKERKTSESPGNTNENTTLEKPLTLPQIIKIPGAKEVMLCFFCYCAIEQTAGLWASSYLTLFKGVSAETAARFAGMFFIGITVGRAINGFIAMKLQDSQMIRLGQSIIAIGVIVMLLPGPHIISLAGLILIGLGCAPVYPCIIHSTPAHFGAGRSQALIGVQMASAYVGTCLMPPIFGLIANHISIALFPVYIMALLILMVIMHELLSKKTAH
;
A
#
# COMPACT_ATOMS: atom_id res chain seq x y z
N MET A 1 20.72 -21.09 5.27
CA MET A 1 19.56 -21.15 4.35
C MET A 1 18.36 -20.31 4.79
N ILE A 2 17.94 -20.34 6.06
CA ILE A 2 16.79 -19.57 6.59
C ILE A 2 16.93 -18.06 6.35
N HIS A 3 18.11 -17.48 6.64
CA HIS A 3 18.36 -16.06 6.45
C HIS A 3 18.38 -15.64 4.97
N LEU A 4 18.82 -16.52 4.07
CA LEU A 4 18.83 -16.23 2.64
C LEU A 4 17.42 -16.15 2.06
N LEU A 5 16.53 -17.07 2.44
CA LEU A 5 15.13 -17.04 2.00
C LEU A 5 14.42 -15.77 2.53
N LEU A 6 14.67 -15.40 3.78
CA LEU A 6 14.11 -14.17 4.36
C LEU A 6 14.60 -12.92 3.61
N ALA A 7 15.87 -12.86 3.25
CA ALA A 7 16.43 -11.77 2.44
C ALA A 7 15.75 -11.70 1.06
N ILE A 8 15.48 -12.83 0.43
CA ILE A 8 14.77 -12.90 -0.86
C ILE A 8 13.31 -12.43 -0.70
N ILE A 9 12.65 -12.78 0.40
CA ILE A 9 11.30 -12.32 0.71
C ILE A 9 11.30 -10.79 0.88
N TYR A 10 12.29 -10.23 1.58
CA TYR A 10 12.43 -8.78 1.74
C TYR A 10 12.70 -8.08 0.38
N LEU A 11 13.54 -8.67 -0.47
CA LEU A 11 13.75 -8.16 -1.83
C LEU A 11 12.46 -8.20 -2.67
N ALA A 12 11.64 -9.23 -2.51
CA ALA A 12 10.35 -9.31 -3.19
C ALA A 12 9.39 -8.20 -2.70
N PHE A 13 9.45 -7.80 -1.42
CA PHE A 13 8.66 -6.68 -0.91
C PHE A 13 9.19 -5.30 -1.36
N ILE A 14 10.51 -5.13 -1.50
CA ILE A 14 11.07 -3.95 -2.17
C ILE A 14 10.53 -3.88 -3.60
N SER A 15 10.51 -5.01 -4.29
CA SER A 15 10.00 -5.11 -5.67
C SER A 15 8.51 -4.74 -5.79
N LEU A 16 7.70 -5.06 -4.78
CA LEU A 16 6.30 -4.63 -4.70
C LEU A 16 6.19 -3.11 -4.57
N GLY A 17 6.98 -2.52 -3.68
CA GLY A 17 6.93 -1.07 -3.44
C GLY A 17 7.46 -0.23 -4.59
N LEU A 18 8.45 -0.70 -5.34
CA LEU A 18 9.09 0.07 -6.41
C LEU A 18 8.11 0.70 -7.41
N PRO A 19 7.13 -0.03 -7.95
CA PRO A 19 6.21 0.53 -8.93
C PRO A 19 5.00 1.24 -8.32
N ASP A 20 4.67 1.06 -7.04
CA ASP A 20 3.46 1.59 -6.43
C ASP A 20 3.33 3.12 -6.51
N ALA A 21 4.45 3.84 -6.41
CA ALA A 21 4.48 5.28 -6.46
C ALA A 21 4.81 5.86 -7.85
N LEU A 22 5.05 5.03 -8.87
CA LEU A 22 5.49 5.50 -10.19
C LEU A 22 4.39 6.27 -10.92
N LEU A 23 3.16 5.77 -10.91
CA LEU A 23 2.05 6.43 -11.62
C LEU A 23 1.87 7.85 -11.10
N GLY A 24 1.80 8.04 -9.79
CA GLY A 24 1.67 9.35 -9.19
C GLY A 24 2.85 10.29 -9.52
N SER A 25 4.07 9.76 -9.54
CA SER A 25 5.28 10.54 -9.83
C SER A 25 5.40 10.96 -11.29
N ALA A 26 4.97 10.09 -12.22
CA ALA A 26 5.06 10.33 -13.66
C ALA A 26 3.86 11.10 -14.22
N TRP A 27 2.70 11.03 -13.56
CA TRP A 27 1.44 11.53 -14.10
C TRP A 27 1.45 13.02 -14.53
N PRO A 28 2.13 13.94 -13.83
CA PRO A 28 2.21 15.34 -14.26
C PRO A 28 2.77 15.55 -15.67
N THR A 29 3.57 14.60 -16.17
CA THR A 29 4.09 14.63 -17.55
C THR A 29 3.25 13.79 -18.51
N MET A 30 2.66 12.69 -18.03
CA MET A 30 1.91 11.74 -18.83
C MET A 30 0.57 12.30 -19.32
N TYR A 31 -0.21 12.95 -18.45
CA TYR A 31 -1.56 13.39 -18.79
C TYR A 31 -1.57 14.42 -19.93
N SER A 32 -0.59 15.31 -19.97
CA SER A 32 -0.44 16.30 -21.01
C SER A 32 0.04 15.70 -22.34
N GLU A 33 0.90 14.67 -22.29
CA GLU A 33 1.39 13.96 -23.49
C GLU A 33 0.26 13.16 -24.16
N PHE A 34 -0.64 12.58 -23.38
CA PHE A 34 -1.78 11.82 -23.89
C PHE A 34 -3.01 12.67 -24.21
N ASP A 35 -2.96 13.98 -23.95
CA ASP A 35 -4.10 14.91 -24.10
C ASP A 35 -5.37 14.41 -23.39
N VAL A 36 -5.20 13.96 -22.13
CA VAL A 36 -6.29 13.45 -21.29
C VAL A 36 -6.45 14.30 -20.02
N PRO A 37 -7.65 14.30 -19.41
CA PRO A 37 -7.86 14.97 -18.13
C PRO A 37 -6.94 14.41 -17.04
N VAL A 38 -6.50 15.26 -16.11
CA VAL A 38 -5.65 14.85 -14.98
C VAL A 38 -6.29 13.75 -14.14
N SER A 39 -7.63 13.69 -14.08
CA SER A 39 -8.39 12.66 -13.35
C SER A 39 -8.20 11.23 -13.87
N TYR A 40 -7.67 11.06 -15.10
CA TYR A 40 -7.50 9.75 -15.71
C TYR A 40 -6.44 8.88 -15.03
N ALA A 41 -5.55 9.45 -14.20
CA ALA A 41 -4.72 8.68 -13.28
C ALA A 41 -5.56 7.76 -12.37
N GLY A 42 -6.71 8.27 -11.92
CA GLY A 42 -7.66 7.50 -11.10
C GLY A 42 -8.21 6.26 -11.81
N ILE A 43 -8.40 6.30 -13.15
CA ILE A 43 -8.85 5.13 -13.92
C ILE A 43 -7.81 4.03 -13.89
N ILE A 44 -6.53 4.37 -14.15
CA ILE A 44 -5.43 3.42 -14.11
C ILE A 44 -5.30 2.82 -12.70
N SER A 45 -5.28 3.69 -11.68
CA SER A 45 -5.20 3.28 -10.27
C SER A 45 -6.35 2.35 -9.89
N MET A 46 -7.58 2.62 -10.34
CA MET A 46 -8.74 1.78 -10.08
C MET A 46 -8.62 0.41 -10.76
N ILE A 47 -8.14 0.35 -12.00
CA ILE A 47 -7.90 -0.93 -12.71
C ILE A 47 -6.87 -1.77 -11.96
N ILE A 48 -5.77 -1.15 -11.52
CA ILE A 48 -4.73 -1.81 -10.72
C ILE A 48 -5.34 -2.33 -9.41
N ALA A 49 -6.06 -1.49 -8.66
CA ALA A 49 -6.65 -1.86 -7.38
C ALA A 49 -7.68 -3.00 -7.51
N LEU A 50 -8.53 -2.97 -8.55
CA LEU A 50 -9.47 -4.06 -8.83
C LEU A 50 -8.74 -5.37 -9.15
N GLY A 51 -7.70 -5.31 -9.97
CA GLY A 51 -6.84 -6.45 -10.26
C GLY A 51 -6.20 -7.02 -8.99
N THR A 52 -5.69 -6.15 -8.11
CA THR A 52 -5.11 -6.52 -6.81
C THR A 52 -6.14 -7.22 -5.92
N ILE A 53 -7.36 -6.71 -5.81
CA ILE A 53 -8.45 -7.34 -5.04
C ILE A 53 -8.74 -8.75 -5.58
N ILE A 54 -8.96 -8.88 -6.90
CA ILE A 54 -9.28 -10.16 -7.53
C ILE A 54 -8.15 -11.17 -7.28
N SER A 55 -6.91 -10.75 -7.45
CA SER A 55 -5.72 -11.57 -7.30
C SER A 55 -5.53 -12.01 -5.83
N SER A 56 -5.69 -11.10 -4.87
CA SER A 56 -5.61 -11.40 -3.44
C SER A 56 -6.64 -12.43 -3.00
N LEU A 57 -7.88 -12.32 -3.50
CA LEU A 57 -8.94 -13.30 -3.23
C LEU A 57 -8.64 -14.70 -3.80
N GLN A 58 -7.84 -14.79 -4.87
CA GLN A 58 -7.42 -16.06 -5.45
C GLN A 58 -6.10 -16.60 -4.86
N SER A 59 -5.40 -15.80 -4.06
CA SER A 59 -4.07 -16.11 -3.53
C SER A 59 -4.02 -17.45 -2.79
N ASP A 60 -5.01 -17.77 -1.94
CA ASP A 60 -5.07 -19.05 -1.21
C ASP A 60 -5.12 -20.25 -2.18
N ARG A 61 -5.96 -20.18 -3.20
CA ARG A 61 -6.08 -21.26 -4.21
C ARG A 61 -4.79 -21.42 -5.01
N LEU A 62 -4.18 -20.31 -5.40
CA LEU A 62 -2.94 -20.31 -6.17
C LEU A 62 -1.78 -20.84 -5.33
N THR A 63 -1.67 -20.42 -4.06
CA THR A 63 -0.61 -20.85 -3.16
C THR A 63 -0.71 -22.33 -2.83
N ARG A 64 -1.92 -22.87 -2.63
CA ARG A 64 -2.13 -24.33 -2.43
C ARG A 64 -1.72 -25.15 -3.64
N LYS A 65 -1.98 -24.67 -4.87
CA LYS A 65 -1.66 -25.39 -6.12
C LYS A 65 -0.19 -25.27 -6.53
N LEU A 66 0.38 -24.09 -6.44
CA LEU A 66 1.69 -23.77 -7.00
C LEU A 66 2.79 -23.67 -5.94
N GLY A 67 2.43 -23.39 -4.69
CA GLY A 67 3.34 -23.02 -3.62
C GLY A 67 3.69 -21.53 -3.65
N THR A 68 4.02 -20.97 -2.46
CA THR A 68 4.30 -19.53 -2.28
C THR A 68 5.40 -19.01 -3.20
N GLY A 69 6.51 -19.74 -3.35
CA GLY A 69 7.65 -19.31 -4.18
C GLY A 69 7.28 -19.14 -5.65
N LYS A 70 6.52 -20.08 -6.24
CA LYS A 70 6.09 -19.96 -7.65
C LYS A 70 5.06 -18.83 -7.83
N VAL A 71 4.12 -18.68 -6.90
CA VAL A 71 3.15 -17.57 -6.93
C VAL A 71 3.91 -16.25 -6.91
N THR A 72 4.89 -16.08 -6.02
CA THR A 72 5.72 -14.88 -5.93
C THR A 72 6.48 -14.62 -7.24
N ALA A 73 7.15 -15.62 -7.81
CA ALA A 73 7.91 -15.45 -9.04
C ALA A 73 7.03 -15.08 -10.24
N ILE A 74 5.88 -15.74 -10.41
CA ILE A 74 4.90 -15.45 -11.48
C ILE A 74 4.34 -14.03 -11.30
N SER A 75 3.97 -13.65 -10.09
CA SER A 75 3.42 -12.33 -9.78
C SER A 75 4.40 -11.21 -10.11
N VAL A 76 5.67 -11.33 -9.68
CA VAL A 76 6.70 -10.34 -9.98
C VAL A 76 7.01 -10.30 -11.49
N ALA A 77 6.98 -11.44 -12.18
CA ALA A 77 7.12 -11.49 -13.64
C ALA A 77 5.96 -10.74 -14.34
N MET A 78 4.73 -10.89 -13.87
CA MET A 78 3.56 -10.18 -14.42
C MET A 78 3.70 -8.67 -14.23
N THR A 79 4.14 -8.21 -13.06
CA THR A 79 4.40 -6.77 -12.83
C THR A 79 5.56 -6.25 -13.69
N ALA A 80 6.62 -7.05 -13.88
CA ALA A 80 7.73 -6.69 -14.77
C ALA A 80 7.27 -6.48 -16.22
N ILE A 81 6.49 -7.43 -16.76
CA ILE A 81 5.92 -7.33 -18.11
C ILE A 81 4.99 -6.12 -18.23
N ALA A 82 4.15 -5.88 -17.22
CA ALA A 82 3.27 -4.71 -17.22
C ALA A 82 4.05 -3.40 -17.24
N LEU A 83 5.12 -3.26 -16.46
CA LEU A 83 5.96 -2.05 -16.45
C LEU A 83 6.69 -1.81 -17.76
N LEU A 84 7.15 -2.86 -18.43
CA LEU A 84 7.69 -2.78 -19.79
C LEU A 84 6.60 -2.34 -20.78
N GLY A 85 5.38 -2.85 -20.60
CA GLY A 85 4.22 -2.40 -21.35
C GLY A 85 3.90 -0.92 -21.12
N PHE A 86 3.96 -0.44 -19.87
CA PHE A 86 3.85 1.00 -19.57
C PHE A 86 4.95 1.80 -20.28
N SER A 87 6.21 1.33 -20.22
CA SER A 87 7.34 2.03 -20.85
C SER A 87 7.24 2.13 -22.37
N SER A 88 6.54 1.22 -23.02
CA SER A 88 6.33 1.19 -24.48
C SER A 88 4.99 1.78 -24.91
N SER A 89 4.20 2.33 -23.97
CA SER A 89 2.87 2.89 -24.28
C SER A 89 2.97 4.28 -24.89
N HIS A 90 2.19 4.50 -25.95
CA HIS A 90 2.07 5.78 -26.65
C HIS A 90 0.64 6.31 -26.65
N ALA A 91 -0.29 5.63 -25.97
CA ALA A 91 -1.68 6.03 -25.85
C ALA A 91 -2.26 5.61 -24.50
N PHE A 92 -3.19 6.40 -23.97
CA PHE A 92 -3.79 6.16 -22.64
C PHE A 92 -4.43 4.77 -22.51
N TRP A 93 -5.14 4.28 -23.53
CA TRP A 93 -5.77 2.96 -23.50
C TRP A 93 -4.77 1.80 -23.33
N MET A 94 -3.52 1.96 -23.82
CA MET A 94 -2.47 0.96 -23.63
C MET A 94 -2.09 0.85 -22.17
N LEU A 95 -2.02 1.98 -21.44
CA LEU A 95 -1.78 1.97 -19.99
C LEU A 95 -2.88 1.22 -19.26
N CYS A 96 -4.16 1.41 -19.65
CA CYS A 96 -5.29 0.69 -19.06
C CYS A 96 -5.17 -0.84 -19.27
N ILE A 97 -4.72 -1.30 -20.45
CA ILE A 97 -4.49 -2.72 -20.72
C ILE A 97 -3.37 -3.26 -19.82
N TRP A 98 -2.25 -2.57 -19.73
CA TRP A 98 -1.12 -3.01 -18.93
C TRP A 98 -1.36 -2.88 -17.41
N ALA A 99 -2.29 -2.03 -16.98
CA ALA A 99 -2.72 -1.94 -15.58
C ALA A 99 -3.37 -3.25 -15.07
N VAL A 100 -3.99 -4.05 -15.95
CA VAL A 100 -4.61 -5.33 -15.58
C VAL A 100 -3.57 -6.35 -15.10
N PRO A 101 -2.56 -6.77 -15.91
CA PRO A 101 -1.54 -7.70 -15.44
C PRO A 101 -0.72 -7.12 -14.27
N TYR A 102 -0.55 -5.81 -14.19
CA TYR A 102 0.10 -5.16 -13.05
C TYR A 102 -0.67 -5.43 -11.74
N GLY A 103 -1.97 -5.11 -11.69
CA GLY A 103 -2.79 -5.33 -10.50
C GLY A 103 -2.92 -6.81 -10.11
N LEU A 104 -3.11 -7.70 -11.10
CA LEU A 104 -3.16 -9.14 -10.86
C LEU A 104 -1.86 -9.68 -10.28
N GLY A 105 -0.71 -9.17 -10.73
CA GLY A 105 0.59 -9.53 -10.19
C GLY A 105 0.77 -9.04 -8.75
N ALA A 106 0.45 -7.78 -8.46
CA ALA A 106 0.68 -7.16 -7.15
C ALA A 106 -0.07 -7.87 -6.01
N GLY A 107 -1.36 -8.18 -6.18
CA GLY A 107 -2.19 -8.70 -5.09
C GLY A 107 -1.84 -10.11 -4.62
N SER A 108 -1.49 -11.02 -5.54
CA SER A 108 -1.16 -12.40 -5.17
C SER A 108 0.16 -12.50 -4.41
N VAL A 109 1.17 -11.71 -4.76
CA VAL A 109 2.45 -11.74 -4.08
C VAL A 109 2.35 -11.17 -2.67
N ASP A 110 1.63 -10.07 -2.50
CA ASP A 110 1.42 -9.46 -1.19
C ASP A 110 0.75 -10.45 -0.23
N ALA A 111 -0.40 -11.00 -0.60
CA ALA A 111 -1.11 -11.95 0.24
C ALA A 111 -0.30 -13.23 0.53
N ALA A 112 0.42 -13.78 -0.46
CA ALA A 112 1.18 -15.01 -0.32
C ALA A 112 2.40 -14.84 0.61
N LEU A 113 3.13 -13.73 0.48
CA LEU A 113 4.32 -13.47 1.30
C LEU A 113 3.96 -13.08 2.72
N ASN A 114 2.92 -12.25 2.93
CA ASN A 114 2.43 -11.93 4.27
C ASN A 114 2.01 -13.19 5.03
N ASN A 115 1.25 -14.08 4.40
CA ASN A 115 0.85 -15.34 5.01
C ASN A 115 2.07 -16.25 5.30
N TYR A 116 3.02 -16.32 4.36
CA TYR A 116 4.22 -17.13 4.56
C TYR A 116 5.06 -16.63 5.73
N VAL A 117 5.26 -15.31 5.87
CA VAL A 117 6.01 -14.72 6.98
C VAL A 117 5.26 -14.91 8.30
N ALA A 118 3.95 -14.73 8.32
CA ALA A 118 3.13 -14.94 9.53
C ALA A 118 3.21 -16.38 10.06
N LEU A 119 3.32 -17.37 9.17
CA LEU A 119 3.37 -18.79 9.55
C LEU A 119 4.78 -19.30 9.93
N HIS A 120 5.85 -18.65 9.43
CA HIS A 120 7.20 -19.23 9.52
C HIS A 120 8.22 -18.34 10.23
N TYR A 121 7.88 -17.09 10.55
CA TYR A 121 8.78 -16.12 11.16
C TYR A 121 8.11 -15.39 12.33
N GLU A 122 8.94 -14.79 13.19
CA GLU A 122 8.46 -14.02 14.32
C GLU A 122 7.84 -12.68 13.91
N SER A 123 6.99 -12.13 14.77
CA SER A 123 6.20 -10.91 14.52
C SER A 123 7.04 -9.69 14.07
N HIS A 124 8.28 -9.53 14.58
CA HIS A 124 9.13 -8.41 14.17
C HIS A 124 9.54 -8.47 12.69
N HIS A 125 9.62 -9.67 12.09
CA HIS A 125 9.91 -9.82 10.66
C HIS A 125 8.77 -9.31 9.78
N MET A 126 7.53 -9.34 10.27
CA MET A 126 6.39 -8.73 9.57
C MET A 126 6.56 -7.20 9.46
N SER A 127 6.98 -6.54 10.54
CA SER A 127 7.26 -5.09 10.54
C SER A 127 8.40 -4.75 9.57
N TRP A 128 9.46 -5.55 9.54
CA TRP A 128 10.57 -5.36 8.60
C TRP A 128 10.17 -5.61 7.15
N LEU A 129 9.28 -6.56 6.91
CA LEU A 129 8.73 -6.84 5.59
C LEU A 129 8.05 -5.59 5.00
N HIS A 130 7.17 -4.97 5.78
CA HIS A 130 6.49 -3.73 5.36
C HIS A 130 7.42 -2.52 5.32
N CYS A 131 8.51 -2.52 6.10
CA CYS A 131 9.57 -1.52 5.96
C CYS A 131 10.26 -1.64 4.59
N MET A 132 10.54 -2.86 4.12
CA MET A 132 11.14 -3.11 2.80
C MET A 132 10.22 -2.68 1.66
N TRP A 133 8.90 -2.88 1.77
CA TRP A 133 7.95 -2.26 0.83
C TRP A 133 8.12 -0.73 0.78
N GLY A 134 8.20 -0.09 1.94
CA GLY A 134 8.41 1.37 2.01
C GLY A 134 9.72 1.84 1.39
N VAL A 135 10.80 1.05 1.49
CA VAL A 135 12.07 1.32 0.77
C VAL A 135 11.82 1.32 -0.73
N GLY A 136 11.12 0.30 -1.26
CA GLY A 136 10.76 0.22 -2.67
C GLY A 136 9.92 1.43 -3.12
N ALA A 137 8.86 1.73 -2.39
CA ALA A 137 7.96 2.86 -2.66
C ALA A 137 8.67 4.23 -2.61
N THR A 138 9.72 4.33 -1.80
CA THR A 138 10.58 5.52 -1.77
C THR A 138 11.48 5.60 -3.00
N VAL A 139 12.16 4.51 -3.36
CA VAL A 139 13.16 4.49 -4.44
C VAL A 139 12.51 4.69 -5.81
N GLY A 140 11.30 4.19 -6.03
CA GLY A 140 10.57 4.31 -7.30
C GLY A 140 10.47 5.76 -7.81
N PRO A 141 9.89 6.71 -7.05
CA PRO A 141 9.83 8.13 -7.43
C PRO A 141 11.19 8.78 -7.69
N TYR A 142 12.23 8.38 -6.94
CA TYR A 142 13.59 8.89 -7.19
C TYR A 142 14.13 8.44 -8.54
N ILE A 143 13.91 7.18 -8.93
CA ILE A 143 14.30 6.68 -10.26
C ILE A 143 13.52 7.43 -11.35
N MET A 144 12.21 7.68 -11.16
CA MET A 144 11.41 8.49 -12.07
C MET A 144 11.94 9.93 -12.15
N GLY A 145 12.17 10.57 -11.02
CA GLY A 145 12.75 11.91 -10.96
C GLY A 145 14.11 11.99 -11.64
N PHE A 146 14.97 10.97 -11.47
CA PHE A 146 16.27 10.89 -12.16
C PHE A 146 16.12 10.77 -13.69
N ALA A 147 15.16 9.98 -14.18
CA ALA A 147 14.89 9.88 -15.61
C ALA A 147 14.42 11.22 -16.18
N LEU A 148 13.51 11.91 -15.49
CA LEU A 148 12.98 13.22 -15.92
C LEU A 148 14.06 14.32 -15.88
N SER A 149 14.94 14.34 -14.86
CA SER A 149 16.03 15.33 -14.75
C SER A 149 17.12 15.13 -15.80
N GLY A 150 17.32 13.90 -16.25
CA GLY A 150 18.26 13.56 -17.32
C GLY A 150 17.75 13.94 -18.72
N GLY A 151 16.65 14.71 -18.84
CA GLY A 151 16.04 15.08 -20.11
C GLY A 151 15.39 13.90 -20.84
N LYS A 152 15.13 12.77 -20.11
CA LYS A 152 14.44 11.59 -20.63
C LYS A 152 12.96 11.67 -20.31
N THR A 153 12.19 10.78 -20.92
CA THR A 153 10.75 10.71 -20.74
C THR A 153 10.36 9.81 -19.55
N TRP A 154 9.12 9.91 -19.10
CA TRP A 154 8.54 9.02 -18.11
C TRP A 154 8.62 7.54 -18.50
N ASN A 155 8.57 7.23 -19.82
CA ASN A 155 8.76 5.88 -20.37
C ASN A 155 10.10 5.26 -19.89
N THR A 156 11.16 6.07 -19.88
CA THR A 156 12.49 5.63 -19.40
C THR A 156 12.47 5.29 -17.91
N GLY A 157 11.73 6.05 -17.10
CA GLY A 157 11.55 5.72 -15.67
C GLY A 157 10.88 4.36 -15.47
N TYR A 158 9.80 4.09 -16.21
CA TYR A 158 9.15 2.78 -16.20
C TYR A 158 10.05 1.66 -16.72
N LEU A 159 10.86 1.93 -17.77
CA LEU A 159 11.82 0.96 -18.30
C LEU A 159 12.85 0.57 -17.25
N TYR A 160 13.42 1.53 -16.51
CA TYR A 160 14.41 1.24 -15.47
C TYR A 160 13.84 0.33 -14.38
N ILE A 161 12.63 0.63 -13.89
CA ILE A 161 11.99 -0.21 -12.88
C ILE A 161 11.60 -1.57 -13.48
N GLY A 162 11.12 -1.62 -14.73
CA GLY A 162 10.80 -2.87 -15.41
C GLY A 162 12.01 -3.80 -15.54
N VAL A 163 13.18 -3.27 -15.87
CA VAL A 163 14.45 -4.03 -15.92
C VAL A 163 14.84 -4.54 -14.52
N LEU A 164 14.72 -3.71 -13.48
CA LEU A 164 14.95 -4.15 -12.10
C LEU A 164 14.00 -5.30 -11.71
N GLN A 165 12.74 -5.22 -12.09
CA GLN A 165 11.76 -6.28 -11.83
C GLN A 165 12.08 -7.59 -12.58
N ILE A 166 12.65 -7.52 -13.79
CA ILE A 166 13.14 -8.72 -14.50
C ILE A 166 14.28 -9.37 -13.72
N VAL A 167 15.24 -8.59 -13.26
CA VAL A 167 16.37 -9.11 -12.45
C VAL A 167 15.85 -9.78 -11.18
N LEU A 168 14.91 -9.14 -10.48
CA LEU A 168 14.28 -9.70 -9.28
C LEU A 168 13.49 -10.96 -9.59
N THR A 169 12.77 -11.00 -10.72
CA THR A 169 12.09 -12.22 -11.19
C THR A 169 13.08 -13.36 -11.39
N ALA A 170 14.22 -13.09 -12.02
CA ALA A 170 15.27 -14.11 -12.20
C ALA A 170 15.79 -14.62 -10.84
N ILE A 171 16.08 -13.73 -9.89
CA ILE A 171 16.49 -14.12 -8.52
C ILE A 171 15.42 -15.02 -7.87
N LEU A 172 14.13 -14.66 -7.98
CA LEU A 172 13.03 -15.44 -7.43
C LEU A 172 12.92 -16.82 -8.09
N VAL A 173 13.07 -16.91 -9.40
CA VAL A 173 13.06 -18.20 -10.13
C VAL A 173 14.21 -19.09 -9.68
N PHE A 174 15.43 -18.55 -9.58
CA PHE A 174 16.59 -19.30 -9.08
C PHE A 174 16.47 -19.68 -7.61
N SER A 175 15.68 -18.94 -6.81
CA SER A 175 15.44 -19.25 -5.40
C SER A 175 14.38 -20.32 -5.17
N LEU A 176 13.63 -20.77 -6.20
CA LEU A 176 12.54 -21.73 -6.04
C LEU A 176 12.93 -23.03 -5.27
N PRO A 177 14.15 -23.58 -5.41
CA PRO A 177 14.56 -24.74 -4.61
C PRO A 177 14.51 -24.47 -3.08
N LEU A 178 14.81 -23.24 -2.64
CA LEU A 178 14.83 -22.87 -1.21
C LEU A 178 13.45 -22.93 -0.56
N TRP A 179 12.37 -22.78 -1.35
CA TRP A 179 10.99 -22.82 -0.86
C TRP A 179 10.47 -24.25 -0.65
N LYS A 180 11.12 -25.26 -1.24
CA LYS A 180 10.70 -26.66 -1.16
C LYS A 180 11.05 -27.34 0.14
N GLU A 181 12.11 -26.92 0.81
CA GLU A 181 12.65 -27.60 2.00
C GLU A 181 11.79 -27.44 3.27
N ARG A 182 10.81 -26.55 3.27
CA ARG A 182 9.95 -26.30 4.46
C ARG A 182 8.62 -27.07 4.48
N LYS A 183 8.31 -27.85 3.48
CA LYS A 183 7.09 -28.69 3.48
C LYS A 183 7.09 -29.82 4.51
N THR A 184 8.21 -30.07 5.18
CA THR A 184 8.40 -31.27 6.03
C THR A 184 8.38 -31.00 7.54
N SER A 185 8.05 -29.79 7.99
CA SER A 185 7.99 -29.46 9.41
C SER A 185 6.58 -29.13 9.90
N GLU A 186 5.55 -29.70 9.28
CA GLU A 186 4.26 -29.85 9.97
C GLU A 186 4.43 -30.98 10.98
N SER A 187 4.71 -30.62 12.22
CA SER A 187 4.68 -31.55 13.35
C SER A 187 3.27 -32.14 13.46
N PRO A 188 3.12 -33.48 13.41
CA PRO A 188 1.90 -34.11 13.81
C PRO A 188 1.86 -34.14 15.34
N GLY A 189 1.13 -33.24 15.94
CA GLY A 189 0.98 -33.35 17.41
C GLY A 189 0.45 -32.07 18.04
N ASN A 190 -0.80 -31.80 17.85
CA ASN A 190 -1.78 -31.43 18.88
C ASN A 190 -3.14 -31.17 18.22
N THR A 191 -3.76 -32.24 17.81
CA THR A 191 -5.22 -32.29 17.69
C THR A 191 -5.78 -32.30 19.11
N ASN A 192 -5.87 -31.15 19.73
CA ASN A 192 -6.89 -30.98 20.76
C ASN A 192 -8.23 -30.82 20.01
N GLU A 193 -8.83 -31.97 19.75
CA GLU A 193 -10.26 -32.12 19.47
C GLU A 193 -11.04 -31.51 20.63
N ASN A 194 -11.42 -30.24 20.49
CA ASN A 194 -12.56 -29.59 21.15
C ASN A 194 -12.67 -28.10 20.80
N THR A 195 -12.17 -27.67 19.64
CA THR A 195 -12.71 -26.47 19.03
C THR A 195 -13.87 -26.90 18.15
N THR A 196 -15.07 -26.79 18.68
CA THR A 196 -16.30 -26.79 17.87
C THR A 196 -16.03 -25.84 16.70
N LEU A 197 -16.02 -26.38 15.47
CA LEU A 197 -15.91 -25.63 14.23
C LEU A 197 -17.13 -24.70 14.17
N GLU A 198 -17.04 -23.53 14.80
CA GLU A 198 -18.02 -22.48 14.62
C GLU A 198 -18.08 -22.18 13.12
N LYS A 199 -19.27 -22.26 12.55
CA LYS A 199 -19.50 -21.96 11.14
C LYS A 199 -18.91 -20.59 10.82
N PRO A 200 -18.20 -20.43 9.69
CA PRO A 200 -17.62 -19.15 9.30
C PRO A 200 -18.68 -18.04 9.37
N LEU A 201 -18.36 -16.95 10.05
CA LEU A 201 -19.26 -15.80 10.17
C LEU A 201 -19.54 -15.21 8.78
N THR A 202 -20.81 -15.00 8.47
CA THR A 202 -21.19 -14.31 7.25
C THR A 202 -20.98 -12.81 7.38
N LEU A 203 -20.76 -12.11 6.26
CA LEU A 203 -20.57 -10.66 6.24
C LEU A 203 -21.66 -9.89 7.02
N PRO A 204 -22.97 -10.19 6.88
CA PRO A 204 -24.01 -9.54 7.68
C PRO A 204 -23.88 -9.78 9.20
N GLN A 205 -23.38 -10.95 9.61
CA GLN A 205 -23.12 -11.23 11.03
C GLN A 205 -21.94 -10.43 11.55
N ILE A 206 -20.85 -10.32 10.78
CA ILE A 206 -19.66 -9.53 11.13
C ILE A 206 -20.03 -8.05 11.28
N ILE A 207 -20.78 -7.48 10.34
CA ILE A 207 -21.19 -6.08 10.36
C ILE A 207 -22.07 -5.74 11.58
N LYS A 208 -22.76 -6.72 12.16
CA LYS A 208 -23.57 -6.54 13.37
C LYS A 208 -22.75 -6.55 14.67
N ILE A 209 -21.49 -6.98 14.64
CA ILE A 209 -20.62 -6.97 15.82
C ILE A 209 -20.35 -5.51 16.23
N PRO A 210 -20.56 -5.14 17.50
CA PRO A 210 -20.23 -3.77 17.99
C PRO A 210 -18.77 -3.42 17.68
N GLY A 211 -18.52 -2.25 17.08
CA GLY A 211 -17.19 -1.82 16.67
C GLY A 211 -16.72 -2.27 15.29
N ALA A 212 -17.35 -3.30 14.67
CA ALA A 212 -16.90 -3.81 13.38
C ALA A 212 -17.00 -2.77 12.25
N LYS A 213 -18.09 -2.03 12.16
CA LYS A 213 -18.26 -0.96 11.16
C LYS A 213 -17.24 0.16 11.35
N GLU A 214 -16.99 0.51 12.60
CA GLU A 214 -16.07 1.57 12.97
C GLU A 214 -14.65 1.23 12.57
N VAL A 215 -14.17 0.01 12.84
CA VAL A 215 -12.81 -0.41 12.46
C VAL A 215 -12.68 -0.56 10.94
N MET A 216 -13.73 -1.05 10.25
CA MET A 216 -13.75 -1.14 8.79
C MET A 216 -13.62 0.25 8.15
N LEU A 217 -14.42 1.23 8.62
CA LEU A 217 -14.37 2.60 8.10
C LEU A 217 -13.08 3.34 8.49
N CYS A 218 -12.55 3.09 9.68
CA CYS A 218 -11.25 3.62 10.09
C CYS A 218 -10.15 3.15 9.14
N PHE A 219 -10.11 1.85 8.82
CA PHE A 219 -9.11 1.29 7.93
C PHE A 219 -9.32 1.69 6.45
N PHE A 220 -10.57 1.80 6.01
CA PHE A 220 -10.94 2.41 4.73
C PHE A 220 -10.34 3.81 4.59
N CYS A 221 -10.55 4.69 5.58
CA CYS A 221 -10.06 6.07 5.55
C CYS A 221 -8.53 6.12 5.54
N TYR A 222 -7.87 5.26 6.31
CA TYR A 222 -6.40 5.16 6.32
C TYR A 222 -5.86 4.85 4.91
N CYS A 223 -6.35 3.77 4.30
CA CYS A 223 -5.90 3.38 2.96
C CYS A 223 -6.28 4.41 1.89
N ALA A 224 -7.43 5.08 2.05
CA ALA A 224 -7.83 6.19 1.21
C ALA A 224 -6.85 7.37 1.29
N ILE A 225 -6.41 7.75 2.49
CA ILE A 225 -5.40 8.81 2.71
C ILE A 225 -4.06 8.41 2.08
N GLU A 226 -3.55 7.22 2.40
CA GLU A 226 -2.25 6.75 1.92
C GLU A 226 -2.21 6.70 0.39
N GLN A 227 -3.20 6.09 -0.24
CA GLN A 227 -3.25 5.93 -1.69
C GLN A 227 -3.52 7.26 -2.41
N THR A 228 -4.39 8.12 -1.87
CA THR A 228 -4.63 9.44 -2.46
C THR A 228 -3.38 10.31 -2.37
N ALA A 229 -2.68 10.29 -1.24
CA ALA A 229 -1.42 11.02 -1.09
C ALA A 229 -0.36 10.49 -2.07
N GLY A 230 -0.16 9.19 -2.16
CA GLY A 230 0.78 8.57 -3.09
C GLY A 230 0.51 8.91 -4.55
N LEU A 231 -0.77 8.91 -4.96
CA LEU A 231 -1.14 9.17 -6.35
C LEU A 231 -1.12 10.65 -6.71
N TRP A 232 -1.61 11.54 -5.84
CA TRP A 232 -1.90 12.92 -6.21
C TRP A 232 -0.91 13.97 -5.70
N ALA A 233 0.02 13.61 -4.78
CA ALA A 233 0.99 14.57 -4.23
C ALA A 233 1.84 15.25 -5.30
N SER A 234 2.38 14.49 -6.27
CA SER A 234 3.19 15.04 -7.35
C SER A 234 2.38 16.00 -8.24
N SER A 235 1.15 15.61 -8.62
CA SER A 235 0.26 16.46 -9.41
C SER A 235 -0.14 17.74 -8.68
N TYR A 236 -0.43 17.67 -7.37
CA TYR A 236 -0.70 18.84 -6.54
C TYR A 236 0.50 19.81 -6.52
N LEU A 237 1.71 19.29 -6.33
CA LEU A 237 2.93 20.09 -6.30
C LEU A 237 3.20 20.76 -7.66
N THR A 238 3.00 20.03 -8.75
CA THR A 238 3.28 20.54 -10.09
C THR A 238 2.21 21.55 -10.53
N LEU A 239 0.93 21.18 -10.45
CA LEU A 239 -0.16 21.96 -11.04
C LEU A 239 -0.62 23.12 -10.16
N PHE A 240 -0.48 23.02 -8.84
CA PHE A 240 -0.91 24.09 -7.91
C PHE A 240 0.26 24.88 -7.33
N LYS A 241 1.35 24.22 -6.95
CA LYS A 241 2.51 24.89 -6.35
C LYS A 241 3.57 25.30 -7.37
N GLY A 242 3.43 24.94 -8.66
CA GLY A 242 4.35 25.31 -9.73
C GLY A 242 5.75 24.65 -9.65
N VAL A 243 5.85 23.53 -8.94
CA VAL A 243 7.10 22.76 -8.82
C VAL A 243 7.34 21.98 -10.12
N SER A 244 8.60 21.90 -10.58
CA SER A 244 8.93 21.07 -11.74
C SER A 244 8.51 19.62 -11.54
N ALA A 245 8.13 18.91 -12.60
CA ALA A 245 7.70 17.50 -12.53
C ALA A 245 8.79 16.60 -11.91
N GLU A 246 10.06 16.87 -12.20
CA GLU A 246 11.22 16.19 -11.60
C GLU A 246 11.25 16.35 -10.08
N THR A 247 11.19 17.62 -9.61
CA THR A 247 11.25 17.92 -8.16
C THR A 247 9.99 17.40 -7.45
N ALA A 248 8.82 17.49 -8.09
CA ALA A 248 7.57 16.96 -7.56
C ALA A 248 7.60 15.44 -7.41
N ALA A 249 8.19 14.72 -8.37
CA ALA A 249 8.40 13.27 -8.28
C ALA A 249 9.31 12.89 -7.10
N ARG A 250 10.41 13.64 -6.90
CA ARG A 250 11.29 13.45 -5.74
C ARG A 250 10.57 13.74 -4.42
N PHE A 251 9.76 14.80 -4.37
CA PHE A 251 8.98 15.17 -3.18
C PHE A 251 7.88 14.13 -2.86
N ALA A 252 7.25 13.55 -3.87
CA ALA A 252 6.32 12.43 -3.67
C ALA A 252 7.02 11.23 -3.00
N GLY A 253 8.28 10.96 -3.37
CA GLY A 253 9.11 9.95 -2.68
C GLY A 253 9.32 10.23 -1.20
N MET A 254 9.38 11.49 -0.77
CA MET A 254 9.56 11.87 0.64
C MET A 254 8.36 11.49 1.52
N PHE A 255 7.15 11.40 0.96
CA PHE A 255 5.99 10.85 1.66
C PHE A 255 6.24 9.39 2.06
N PHE A 256 6.77 8.59 1.15
CA PHE A 256 7.09 7.18 1.40
C PHE A 256 8.31 7.01 2.32
N ILE A 257 9.28 7.94 2.28
CA ILE A 257 10.34 8.01 3.30
C ILE A 257 9.72 8.23 4.68
N GLY A 258 8.74 9.14 4.79
CA GLY A 258 8.00 9.35 6.03
C GLY A 258 7.37 8.06 6.55
N ILE A 259 6.68 7.31 5.70
CA ILE A 259 6.09 6.00 6.06
C ILE A 259 7.18 5.01 6.50
N THR A 260 8.26 4.89 5.73
CA THR A 260 9.32 3.91 5.97
C THR A 260 10.07 4.18 7.27
N VAL A 261 10.50 5.42 7.48
CA VAL A 261 11.16 5.85 8.73
C VAL A 261 10.19 5.73 9.90
N GLY A 262 8.94 6.16 9.70
CA GLY A 262 7.90 6.00 10.70
C GLY A 262 7.70 4.56 11.12
N ARG A 263 7.65 3.60 10.18
CA ARG A 263 7.53 2.15 10.49
C ARG A 263 8.76 1.60 11.21
N ALA A 264 9.96 2.06 10.85
CA ALA A 264 11.19 1.68 11.56
C ALA A 264 11.17 2.17 13.03
N ILE A 265 10.77 3.42 13.25
CA ILE A 265 10.69 4.03 14.59
C ILE A 265 9.53 3.42 15.38
N ASN A 266 8.41 3.11 14.72
CA ASN A 266 7.20 2.57 15.33
C ASN A 266 7.46 1.30 16.14
N GLY A 267 8.35 0.40 15.65
CA GLY A 267 8.74 -0.81 16.38
C GLY A 267 9.27 -0.52 17.79
N PHE A 268 9.98 0.59 17.99
CA PHE A 268 10.50 0.99 19.30
C PHE A 268 9.45 1.70 20.15
N ILE A 269 8.62 2.54 19.55
CA ILE A 269 7.58 3.29 20.27
C ILE A 269 6.45 2.37 20.73
N ALA A 270 6.09 1.38 19.93
CA ALA A 270 5.06 0.37 20.22
C ALA A 270 5.39 -0.49 21.47
N MET A 271 6.65 -0.54 21.89
CA MET A 271 7.04 -1.17 23.17
C MET A 271 6.55 -0.37 24.39
N LYS A 272 6.19 0.90 24.24
CA LYS A 272 5.80 1.81 25.34
C LYS A 272 4.37 2.31 25.24
N LEU A 273 3.78 2.33 24.05
CA LEU A 273 2.44 2.86 23.80
C LEU A 273 1.51 1.73 23.35
N GLN A 274 0.25 1.82 23.76
CA GLN A 274 -0.81 0.92 23.30
C GLN A 274 -1.23 1.26 21.87
N ASP A 275 -1.79 0.29 21.14
CA ASP A 275 -2.21 0.46 19.75
C ASP A 275 -3.12 1.67 19.53
N SER A 276 -4.09 1.90 20.41
CA SER A 276 -5.00 3.05 20.31
C SER A 276 -4.26 4.39 20.47
N GLN A 277 -3.25 4.45 21.34
CA GLN A 277 -2.42 5.65 21.50
C GLN A 277 -1.54 5.89 20.28
N MET A 278 -1.00 4.81 19.70
CA MET A 278 -0.22 4.86 18.46
C MET A 278 -1.05 5.35 17.29
N ILE A 279 -2.31 4.88 17.15
CA ILE A 279 -3.24 5.36 16.12
C ILE A 279 -3.52 6.86 16.30
N ARG A 280 -3.83 7.30 17.52
CA ARG A 280 -4.05 8.75 17.81
C ARG A 280 -2.82 9.60 17.52
N LEU A 281 -1.62 9.10 17.86
CA LEU A 281 -0.36 9.76 17.52
C LEU A 281 -0.22 9.92 16.00
N GLY A 282 -0.43 8.85 15.25
CA GLY A 282 -0.39 8.86 13.80
C GLY A 282 -1.38 9.86 13.20
N GLN A 283 -2.64 9.82 13.65
CA GLN A 283 -3.68 10.76 13.23
C GLN A 283 -3.32 12.21 13.50
N SER A 284 -2.73 12.51 14.68
CA SER A 284 -2.28 13.85 15.04
C SER A 284 -1.15 14.34 14.15
N ILE A 285 -0.19 13.47 13.83
CA ILE A 285 0.92 13.80 12.92
C ILE A 285 0.41 14.04 11.49
N ILE A 286 -0.57 13.23 11.01
CA ILE A 286 -1.21 13.47 9.71
C ILE A 286 -1.90 14.84 9.71
N ALA A 287 -2.65 15.19 10.77
CA ALA A 287 -3.33 16.48 10.89
C ALA A 287 -2.34 17.65 10.80
N ILE A 288 -1.24 17.58 11.55
CA ILE A 288 -0.17 18.59 11.50
C ILE A 288 0.41 18.68 10.08
N GLY A 289 0.69 17.55 9.43
CA GLY A 289 1.21 17.52 8.08
C GLY A 289 0.27 18.19 7.06
N VAL A 290 -1.04 17.94 7.16
CA VAL A 290 -2.04 18.59 6.30
C VAL A 290 -2.12 20.10 6.57
N ILE A 291 -2.11 20.51 7.83
CA ILE A 291 -2.10 21.93 8.20
C ILE A 291 -0.85 22.62 7.65
N VAL A 292 0.32 22.00 7.77
CA VAL A 292 1.58 22.52 7.23
C VAL A 292 1.50 22.69 5.71
N MET A 293 0.86 21.77 4.98
CA MET A 293 0.67 21.89 3.53
C MET A 293 -0.24 23.06 3.13
N LEU A 294 -1.18 23.45 3.99
CA LEU A 294 -2.08 24.58 3.77
C LEU A 294 -1.41 25.93 4.01
N LEU A 295 -0.28 25.98 4.73
CA LEU A 295 0.42 27.22 4.99
C LEU A 295 0.97 27.83 3.68
N PRO A 296 0.86 29.17 3.53
CA PRO A 296 1.53 29.87 2.42
C PRO A 296 3.03 29.84 2.61
N GLY A 297 3.78 29.77 1.50
CA GLY A 297 5.24 29.84 1.55
C GLY A 297 5.94 28.95 0.51
N PRO A 298 7.25 28.77 0.63
CA PRO A 298 8.06 28.04 -0.32
C PRO A 298 7.70 26.52 -0.34
N HIS A 299 8.06 25.86 -1.43
CA HIS A 299 7.73 24.43 -1.69
C HIS A 299 8.20 23.47 -0.58
N ILE A 300 9.26 23.86 0.16
CA ILE A 300 9.79 23.09 1.28
C ILE A 300 8.77 22.87 2.39
N ILE A 301 7.82 23.80 2.58
CA ILE A 301 6.72 23.66 3.55
C ILE A 301 5.80 22.51 3.12
N SER A 302 5.43 22.45 1.83
CA SER A 302 4.62 21.34 1.31
C SER A 302 5.35 19.99 1.41
N LEU A 303 6.68 20.00 1.20
CA LEU A 303 7.51 18.80 1.40
C LEU A 303 7.48 18.35 2.87
N ALA A 304 7.69 19.26 3.81
CA ALA A 304 7.61 18.93 5.24
C ALA A 304 6.23 18.35 5.62
N GLY A 305 5.15 18.93 5.08
CA GLY A 305 3.80 18.42 5.26
C GLY A 305 3.63 16.99 4.72
N LEU A 306 4.16 16.68 3.53
CA LEU A 306 4.10 15.33 2.95
C LEU A 306 4.87 14.29 3.79
N ILE A 307 6.06 14.64 4.27
CA ILE A 307 6.85 13.77 5.16
C ILE A 307 6.07 13.49 6.46
N LEU A 308 5.46 14.53 7.05
CA LEU A 308 4.64 14.38 8.26
C LEU A 308 3.43 13.49 8.02
N ILE A 309 2.72 13.65 6.89
CA ILE A 309 1.61 12.77 6.54
C ILE A 309 2.10 11.32 6.46
N GLY A 310 3.23 11.06 5.79
CA GLY A 310 3.82 9.73 5.70
C GLY A 310 4.20 9.15 7.07
N LEU A 311 4.87 9.94 7.92
CA LEU A 311 5.22 9.55 9.29
C LEU A 311 3.97 9.19 10.11
N GLY A 312 2.90 9.99 9.97
CA GLY A 312 1.65 9.75 10.68
C GLY A 312 0.89 8.51 10.17
N CYS A 313 1.01 8.17 8.89
CA CYS A 313 0.45 6.93 8.32
C CYS A 313 1.11 5.66 8.88
N ALA A 314 2.39 5.74 9.24
CA ALA A 314 3.20 4.57 9.60
C ALA A 314 2.65 3.68 10.72
N PRO A 315 2.18 4.19 11.88
CA PRO A 315 1.67 3.35 12.95
C PRO A 315 0.23 2.85 12.73
N VAL A 316 -0.56 3.51 11.88
CA VAL A 316 -2.02 3.30 11.84
C VAL A 316 -2.37 1.90 11.35
N TYR A 317 -1.83 1.48 10.21
CA TYR A 317 -2.11 0.16 9.62
C TYR A 317 -1.77 -1.01 10.56
N PRO A 318 -0.53 -1.12 11.05
CA PRO A 318 -0.15 -2.27 11.89
C PRO A 318 -0.93 -2.30 13.21
N CYS A 319 -1.20 -1.13 13.81
CA CYS A 319 -1.92 -1.04 15.09
C CYS A 319 -3.42 -1.37 14.94
N ILE A 320 -4.07 -1.03 13.81
CA ILE A 320 -5.46 -1.45 13.55
C ILE A 320 -5.55 -2.97 13.47
N ILE A 321 -4.66 -3.62 12.75
CA ILE A 321 -4.67 -5.08 12.60
C ILE A 321 -4.31 -5.76 13.92
N HIS A 322 -3.26 -5.28 14.60
CA HIS A 322 -2.80 -5.86 15.86
C HIS A 322 -3.84 -5.75 16.99
N SER A 323 -4.59 -4.65 17.07
CA SER A 323 -5.63 -4.44 18.08
C SER A 323 -6.91 -5.26 17.85
N THR A 324 -7.10 -5.83 16.67
CA THR A 324 -8.33 -6.56 16.31
C THR A 324 -8.65 -7.73 17.25
N PRO A 325 -7.71 -8.61 17.61
CA PRO A 325 -7.96 -9.70 18.57
C PRO A 325 -8.34 -9.19 19.97
N ALA A 326 -7.75 -8.08 20.40
CA ALA A 326 -8.07 -7.46 21.69
C ALA A 326 -9.48 -6.86 21.73
N HIS A 327 -9.93 -6.26 20.64
CA HIS A 327 -11.27 -5.64 20.55
C HIS A 327 -12.41 -6.66 20.36
N PHE A 328 -12.17 -7.77 19.63
CA PHE A 328 -13.24 -8.65 19.16
C PHE A 328 -13.11 -10.10 19.60
N GLY A 329 -12.02 -10.42 20.31
CA GLY A 329 -11.67 -11.79 20.71
C GLY A 329 -10.94 -12.58 19.61
N ALA A 330 -10.03 -13.47 20.04
CA ALA A 330 -9.17 -14.25 19.14
C ALA A 330 -9.96 -15.12 18.14
N GLY A 331 -11.07 -15.72 18.57
CA GLY A 331 -11.89 -16.58 17.70
C GLY A 331 -12.61 -15.86 16.56
N ARG A 332 -12.78 -14.53 16.65
CA ARG A 332 -13.44 -13.71 15.62
C ARG A 332 -12.46 -12.85 14.82
N SER A 333 -11.23 -12.71 15.28
CA SER A 333 -10.24 -11.79 14.69
C SER A 333 -9.93 -12.09 13.23
N GLN A 334 -9.80 -13.37 12.86
CA GLN A 334 -9.53 -13.78 11.47
C GLN A 334 -10.61 -13.28 10.50
N ALA A 335 -11.88 -13.46 10.85
CA ALA A 335 -13.01 -13.02 10.02
C ALA A 335 -13.07 -11.50 9.93
N LEU A 336 -12.84 -10.80 11.05
CA LEU A 336 -12.84 -9.34 11.09
C LEU A 336 -11.67 -8.73 10.31
N ILE A 337 -10.46 -9.28 10.42
CA ILE A 337 -9.31 -8.84 9.63
C ILE A 337 -9.60 -8.99 8.14
N GLY A 338 -10.19 -10.10 7.70
CA GLY A 338 -10.57 -10.28 6.29
C GLY A 338 -11.51 -9.19 5.77
N VAL A 339 -12.51 -8.80 6.58
CA VAL A 339 -13.47 -7.75 6.18
C VAL A 339 -12.85 -6.35 6.30
N GLN A 340 -11.99 -6.11 7.28
CA GLN A 340 -11.19 -4.88 7.37
C GLN A 340 -10.34 -4.66 6.12
N MET A 341 -9.62 -5.70 5.68
CA MET A 341 -8.80 -5.65 4.46
C MET A 341 -9.65 -5.37 3.22
N ALA A 342 -10.80 -6.04 3.09
CA ALA A 342 -11.72 -5.76 1.98
C ALA A 342 -12.18 -4.29 1.99
N SER A 343 -12.52 -3.73 3.15
CA SER A 343 -12.89 -2.32 3.29
C SER A 343 -11.74 -1.38 2.94
N ALA A 344 -10.52 -1.72 3.35
CA ALA A 344 -9.30 -0.98 3.02
C ALA A 344 -9.08 -0.92 1.50
N TYR A 345 -9.20 -2.05 0.81
CA TYR A 345 -9.08 -2.11 -0.65
C TYR A 345 -10.17 -1.31 -1.37
N VAL A 346 -11.39 -1.25 -0.82
CA VAL A 346 -12.44 -0.36 -1.35
C VAL A 346 -12.01 1.11 -1.21
N GLY A 347 -11.41 1.51 -0.09
CA GLY A 347 -10.85 2.85 0.10
C GLY A 347 -9.76 3.17 -0.93
N THR A 348 -8.81 2.25 -1.10
CA THR A 348 -7.75 2.33 -2.11
C THR A 348 -8.30 2.46 -3.54
N CYS A 349 -9.34 1.70 -3.86
CA CYS A 349 -9.90 1.65 -5.21
C CYS A 349 -10.71 2.90 -5.56
N LEU A 350 -11.52 3.42 -4.61
CA LEU A 350 -12.50 4.45 -4.92
C LEU A 350 -12.02 5.87 -4.63
N MET A 351 -11.28 6.08 -3.54
CA MET A 351 -11.03 7.44 -3.06
C MET A 351 -10.02 8.23 -3.89
N PRO A 352 -8.93 7.65 -4.43
CA PRO A 352 -8.05 8.37 -5.35
C PRO A 352 -8.75 8.80 -6.66
N PRO A 353 -9.55 7.96 -7.36
CA PRO A 353 -10.34 8.39 -8.51
C PRO A 353 -11.36 9.49 -8.19
N ILE A 354 -12.05 9.41 -7.04
CA ILE A 354 -12.99 10.46 -6.62
C ILE A 354 -12.27 11.80 -6.47
N PHE A 355 -11.07 11.80 -5.84
CA PHE A 355 -10.27 13.02 -5.81
C PHE A 355 -9.86 13.48 -7.21
N GLY A 356 -9.57 12.56 -8.12
CA GLY A 356 -9.29 12.89 -9.52
C GLY A 356 -10.41 13.66 -10.20
N LEU A 357 -11.66 13.28 -9.95
CA LEU A 357 -12.83 14.04 -10.44
C LEU A 357 -12.90 15.43 -9.81
N ILE A 358 -12.64 15.56 -8.51
CA ILE A 358 -12.59 16.86 -7.83
C ILE A 358 -11.46 17.72 -8.42
N ALA A 359 -10.27 17.14 -8.62
CA ALA A 359 -9.14 17.85 -9.20
C ALA A 359 -9.41 18.37 -10.61
N ASN A 360 -10.14 17.58 -11.41
CA ASN A 360 -10.45 17.94 -12.81
C ASN A 360 -11.60 18.95 -12.94
N HIS A 361 -12.67 18.81 -12.15
CA HIS A 361 -13.89 19.62 -12.30
C HIS A 361 -13.96 20.82 -11.36
N ILE A 362 -13.20 20.81 -10.25
CA ILE A 362 -13.23 21.89 -9.26
C ILE A 362 -11.82 22.48 -9.13
N SER A 363 -10.92 21.82 -8.41
CA SER A 363 -9.53 22.27 -8.24
C SER A 363 -8.67 21.21 -7.56
N ILE A 364 -7.46 21.02 -8.08
CA ILE A 364 -6.43 20.19 -7.42
C ILE A 364 -5.94 20.81 -6.10
N ALA A 365 -6.13 22.12 -5.89
CA ALA A 365 -5.80 22.81 -4.64
C ALA A 365 -6.55 22.24 -3.43
N LEU A 366 -7.67 21.53 -3.65
CA LEU A 366 -8.45 20.88 -2.61
C LEU A 366 -7.79 19.61 -2.03
N PHE A 367 -6.61 19.20 -2.56
CA PHE A 367 -5.91 18.00 -2.11
C PHE A 367 -5.72 17.92 -0.57
N PRO A 368 -5.15 18.96 0.12
CA PRO A 368 -5.01 18.88 1.57
C PRO A 368 -6.36 18.84 2.30
N VAL A 369 -7.37 19.54 1.79
CA VAL A 369 -8.72 19.56 2.39
C VAL A 369 -9.37 18.18 2.27
N TYR A 370 -9.21 17.51 1.15
CA TYR A 370 -9.71 16.15 0.93
C TYR A 370 -9.07 15.14 1.88
N ILE A 371 -7.73 15.19 2.05
CA ILE A 371 -7.02 14.36 3.03
C ILE A 371 -7.52 14.66 4.45
N MET A 372 -7.74 15.94 4.81
CA MET A 372 -8.26 16.33 6.12
C MET A 372 -9.67 15.78 6.37
N ALA A 373 -10.55 15.80 5.37
CA ALA A 373 -11.90 15.25 5.49
C ALA A 373 -11.88 13.74 5.78
N LEU A 374 -11.03 12.97 5.09
CA LEU A 374 -10.82 11.55 5.35
C LEU A 374 -10.22 11.30 6.74
N LEU A 375 -9.27 12.14 7.15
CA LEU A 375 -8.67 12.07 8.49
C LEU A 375 -9.69 12.31 9.60
N ILE A 376 -10.53 13.33 9.46
CA ILE A 376 -11.60 13.62 10.44
C ILE A 376 -12.54 12.41 10.57
N LEU A 377 -12.96 11.82 9.46
CA LEU A 377 -13.78 10.60 9.47
C LEU A 377 -13.05 9.44 10.17
N MET A 378 -11.75 9.24 9.86
CA MET A 378 -10.92 8.22 10.50
C MET A 378 -10.84 8.40 12.03
N VAL A 379 -10.65 9.64 12.50
CA VAL A 379 -10.61 9.97 13.94
C VAL A 379 -11.95 9.67 14.61
N ILE A 380 -13.06 10.11 14.01
CA ILE A 380 -14.41 9.84 14.52
C ILE A 380 -14.64 8.33 14.64
N MET A 381 -14.30 7.56 13.60
CA MET A 381 -14.49 6.10 13.61
C MET A 381 -13.62 5.42 14.66
N HIS A 382 -12.36 5.84 14.81
CA HIS A 382 -11.46 5.28 15.82
C HIS A 382 -11.95 5.57 17.25
N GLU A 383 -12.42 6.79 17.53
CA GLU A 383 -12.94 7.14 18.86
C GLU A 383 -14.27 6.41 19.17
N LEU A 384 -15.13 6.22 18.16
CA LEU A 384 -16.35 5.42 18.32
C LEU A 384 -16.02 3.94 18.54
N LEU A 385 -15.01 3.38 17.84
CA LEU A 385 -14.50 2.03 18.06
C LEU A 385 -14.05 1.87 19.51
N SER A 386 -13.17 2.77 19.97
CA SER A 386 -12.63 2.74 21.34
C SER A 386 -13.72 2.77 22.39
N LYS A 387 -14.78 3.58 22.20
CA LYS A 387 -15.94 3.63 23.11
C LYS A 387 -16.77 2.35 23.11
N LYS A 388 -16.91 1.68 21.96
CA LYS A 388 -17.73 0.45 21.83
C LYS A 388 -17.01 -0.82 22.29
N THR A 389 -15.70 -0.79 22.34
CA THR A 389 -14.84 -1.92 22.70
C THR A 389 -14.13 -1.72 24.06
N ALA A 390 -14.35 -0.58 24.74
CA ALA A 390 -13.93 -0.39 26.13
C ALA A 390 -14.80 -1.28 27.03
N HIS A 391 -14.22 -2.38 27.50
CA HIS A 391 -14.78 -3.27 28.54
C HIS A 391 -14.01 -3.09 29.84
#